data_c6daa6410464d7a47f1ab71e2534ca6a
#
_entry.id   c6daa6410464d7a47f1ab71e2534ca6a
#
_cell.length_a   1.000
_cell.length_b   1.000
_cell.length_c   1.000
_cell.angle_alpha   90.00
_cell.angle_beta   90.00
_cell.angle_gamma   90.00
#
_symmetry.space_group_name_H-M   'P 1'
#
loop_
_entity.id
_entity.type
_entity.pdbx_description
1 polymer ?
#
loop_
_entity_poly.entity_id
_entity_poly.type
_entity_poly.pdbx_seq_one_letter_code
_entity_poly.pdbx_strand_id
1 'polypeptide(L)'
;MKASVFIATSLDGFIARPDGGLDWLPEEPEPHGYDEFIATVDAIVMGRKTFEIVLAFGAWPFGEKPVIVLSSNPSEIIAPDGAVCEAMSGTPQEIVTRLAERGMKHLYIDGGVTIQGFLEAGLIQRLTITRIPVLLGSGIPLFGHLSHDIRLEHIATRPYPSGLVQSEYSVKK
;
A
#
# COMPACT_ATOMS: atom_id res chain seq x y z
N MET A 1 -12.40 12.50 -0.04
CA MET A 1 -11.57 11.34 0.38
C MET A 1 -10.23 11.41 -0.35
N LYS A 2 -9.13 11.36 0.38
CA LYS A 2 -7.78 11.22 -0.18
C LYS A 2 -7.31 9.78 0.00
N ALA A 3 -6.71 9.19 -1.02
CA ALA A 3 -6.06 7.90 -0.92
C ALA A 3 -4.62 8.01 -1.45
N SER A 4 -3.70 7.43 -0.70
CA SER A 4 -2.27 7.51 -0.97
C SER A 4 -1.63 6.13 -0.91
N VAL A 5 -0.55 5.97 -1.65
CA VAL A 5 0.32 4.80 -1.63
C VAL A 5 1.67 5.21 -1.05
N PHE A 6 2.20 4.40 -0.15
CA PHE A 6 3.55 4.51 0.36
C PHE A 6 4.16 3.11 0.36
N ILE A 7 5.07 2.83 -0.56
CA ILE A 7 5.52 1.46 -0.79
C ILE A 7 6.96 1.41 -1.29
N ALA A 8 7.66 0.33 -0.95
CA ALA A 8 8.98 0.02 -1.49
C ALA A 8 8.85 -0.98 -2.65
N THR A 9 9.68 -0.80 -3.67
CA THR A 9 9.79 -1.72 -4.79
C THR A 9 11.25 -2.08 -5.07
N SER A 10 11.48 -3.23 -5.71
CA SER A 10 12.74 -3.46 -6.41
C SER A 10 12.90 -2.47 -7.56
N LEU A 11 14.10 -2.34 -8.10
CA LEU A 11 14.33 -1.46 -9.25
C LEU A 11 13.47 -1.85 -10.46
N ASP A 12 13.21 -3.16 -10.62
CA ASP A 12 12.37 -3.71 -11.69
C ASP A 12 10.87 -3.79 -11.33
N GLY A 13 10.43 -3.14 -10.24
CA GLY A 13 9.04 -2.83 -9.98
C GLY A 13 8.24 -3.87 -9.20
N PHE A 14 8.89 -4.81 -8.53
CA PHE A 14 8.22 -5.81 -7.68
C PHE A 14 8.13 -5.33 -6.23
N ILE A 15 7.01 -5.66 -5.57
CA ILE A 15 6.76 -5.32 -4.16
C ILE A 15 7.02 -6.50 -3.21
N ALA A 16 7.10 -7.70 -3.75
CA ALA A 16 7.39 -8.93 -3.01
C ALA A 16 7.91 -10.00 -3.98
N ARG A 17 8.53 -11.05 -3.44
CA ARG A 17 8.82 -12.25 -4.20
C ARG A 17 7.52 -12.96 -4.63
N PRO A 18 7.56 -13.94 -5.57
CA PRO A 18 6.37 -14.67 -5.98
C PRO A 18 5.62 -15.34 -4.81
N ASP A 19 6.32 -15.75 -3.77
CA ASP A 19 5.76 -16.35 -2.55
C ASP A 19 5.35 -15.33 -1.47
N GLY A 20 5.48 -14.03 -1.75
CA GLY A 20 5.23 -12.94 -0.81
C GLY A 20 6.44 -12.55 0.03
N GLY A 21 7.61 -13.17 -0.17
CA GLY A 21 8.82 -12.89 0.60
C GLY A 21 9.31 -11.45 0.47
N LEU A 22 9.79 -10.89 1.59
CA LEU A 22 10.28 -9.52 1.73
C LEU A 22 11.74 -9.46 2.19
N ASP A 23 12.47 -10.55 2.11
CA ASP A 23 13.86 -10.69 2.55
C ASP A 23 14.86 -9.75 1.83
N TRP A 24 14.47 -9.22 0.68
CA TRP A 24 15.21 -8.25 -0.11
C TRP A 24 15.08 -6.80 0.38
N LEU A 25 14.15 -6.52 1.29
CA LEU A 25 14.03 -5.20 1.95
C LEU A 25 15.16 -5.04 2.98
N PRO A 26 15.71 -3.81 3.15
CA PRO A 26 16.67 -3.56 4.21
C PRO A 26 16.01 -3.77 5.58
N GLU A 27 16.77 -4.40 6.51
CA GLU A 27 16.26 -4.68 7.87
C GLU A 27 16.07 -3.39 8.67
N GLU A 28 17.00 -2.46 8.54
CA GLU A 28 16.98 -1.16 9.23
C GLU A 28 17.21 -0.03 8.21
N PRO A 29 16.19 0.36 7.46
CA PRO A 29 16.32 1.48 6.53
C PRO A 29 16.47 2.80 7.28
N GLU A 30 17.14 3.77 6.65
CA GLU A 30 17.11 5.15 7.14
C GLU A 30 15.66 5.64 7.25
N PRO A 31 15.35 6.57 8.19
CA PRO A 31 14.07 7.23 8.21
C PRO A 31 13.78 7.86 6.84
N HIS A 32 12.64 7.48 6.24
CA HIS A 32 12.26 7.92 4.89
C HIS A 32 10.81 8.38 4.80
N GLY A 33 10.23 8.81 5.94
CA GLY A 33 8.95 9.48 6.01
C GLY A 33 7.76 8.56 6.29
N TYR A 34 7.97 7.28 6.57
CA TYR A 34 6.86 6.35 6.85
C TYR A 34 6.09 6.73 8.12
N ASP A 35 6.76 7.06 9.22
CA ASP A 35 6.12 7.40 10.49
C ASP A 35 5.25 8.66 10.35
N GLU A 36 5.77 9.66 9.64
CA GLU A 36 5.04 10.89 9.33
C GLU A 36 3.84 10.59 8.43
N PHE A 37 4.01 9.73 7.44
CA PHE A 37 2.93 9.33 6.53
C PHE A 37 1.81 8.59 7.27
N ILE A 38 2.15 7.55 8.05
CA ILE A 38 1.15 6.73 8.75
C ILE A 38 0.37 7.55 9.78
N ALA A 39 0.97 8.60 10.35
CA ALA A 39 0.30 9.51 11.25
C ALA A 39 -0.81 10.34 10.56
N THR A 40 -0.73 10.54 9.25
CA THR A 40 -1.69 11.34 8.49
C THR A 40 -2.90 10.57 7.99
N VAL A 41 -2.87 9.23 8.03
CA VAL A 41 -3.95 8.41 7.49
C VAL A 41 -4.91 7.95 8.57
N ASP A 42 -6.19 7.82 8.21
CA ASP A 42 -7.24 7.39 9.13
C ASP A 42 -7.36 5.85 9.16
N ALA A 43 -7.06 5.19 8.06
CA ALA A 43 -7.10 3.74 7.95
C ALA A 43 -6.15 3.24 6.86
N ILE A 44 -5.77 1.96 7.00
CA ILE A 44 -5.02 1.21 5.99
C ILE A 44 -6.01 0.28 5.29
N VAL A 45 -5.98 0.27 3.96
CA VAL A 45 -6.81 -0.62 3.13
C VAL A 45 -5.88 -1.56 2.38
N MET A 46 -6.00 -2.86 2.62
CA MET A 46 -5.16 -3.88 1.98
C MET A 46 -5.96 -5.08 1.52
N GLY A 47 -5.44 -5.80 0.55
CA GLY A 47 -6.00 -7.06 0.11
C GLY A 47 -5.67 -8.21 1.07
N ARG A 48 -6.38 -9.34 0.93
CA ARG A 48 -6.17 -10.53 1.77
C ARG A 48 -4.73 -11.05 1.72
N LYS A 49 -4.10 -11.11 0.55
CA LYS A 49 -2.71 -11.60 0.43
C LYS A 49 -1.72 -10.74 1.19
N THR A 50 -1.86 -9.43 1.11
CA THR A 50 -1.03 -8.50 1.89
C THR A 50 -1.26 -8.68 3.39
N PHE A 51 -2.49 -8.86 3.80
CA PHE A 51 -2.84 -9.15 5.19
C PHE A 51 -2.17 -10.45 5.69
N GLU A 52 -2.20 -11.52 4.89
CA GLU A 52 -1.52 -12.78 5.22
C GLU A 52 0.00 -12.60 5.37
N ILE A 53 0.62 -11.79 4.51
CA ILE A 53 2.05 -11.45 4.62
C ILE A 53 2.33 -10.72 5.94
N VAL A 54 1.49 -9.75 6.30
CA VAL A 54 1.62 -8.98 7.55
C VAL A 54 1.46 -9.89 8.77
N LEU A 55 0.51 -10.82 8.75
CA LEU A 55 0.33 -11.80 9.83
C LEU A 55 1.59 -12.67 10.04
N ALA A 56 2.32 -12.95 8.97
CA ALA A 56 3.56 -13.74 9.04
C ALA A 56 4.74 -13.00 9.69
N PHE A 57 4.64 -11.69 9.95
CA PHE A 57 5.68 -10.93 10.65
C PHE A 57 5.81 -11.33 12.13
N GLY A 58 4.81 -12.01 12.71
CA GLY A 58 4.80 -12.42 14.11
C GLY A 58 4.39 -11.33 15.10
N ALA A 59 4.38 -10.06 14.70
CA ALA A 59 3.91 -8.93 15.49
C ALA A 59 3.06 -8.01 14.61
N TRP A 60 1.96 -7.47 15.18
CA TRP A 60 1.08 -6.55 14.46
C TRP A 60 1.74 -5.18 14.34
N PRO A 61 2.05 -4.68 13.11
CA PRO A 61 2.85 -3.48 12.94
C PRO A 61 2.05 -2.17 12.99
N PHE A 62 0.72 -2.23 13.06
CA PHE A 62 -0.13 -1.05 12.87
C PHE A 62 -0.74 -0.50 14.18
N GLY A 63 -0.45 -1.11 15.32
CA GLY A 63 -0.98 -0.66 16.61
C GLY A 63 -2.51 -0.56 16.61
N GLU A 64 -3.03 0.58 16.96
CA GLU A 64 -4.48 0.87 16.97
C GLU A 64 -5.01 1.48 15.65
N LYS A 65 -4.16 1.63 14.64
CA LYS A 65 -4.59 2.14 13.33
C LYS A 65 -5.60 1.18 12.70
N PRO A 66 -6.79 1.64 12.29
CA PRO A 66 -7.77 0.78 11.63
C PRO A 66 -7.19 0.17 10.33
N VAL A 67 -7.37 -1.13 10.17
CA VAL A 67 -7.01 -1.88 8.97
C VAL A 67 -8.26 -2.49 8.36
N ILE A 68 -8.50 -2.19 7.10
CA ILE A 68 -9.60 -2.73 6.30
C ILE A 68 -9.01 -3.76 5.35
N VAL A 69 -9.40 -5.02 5.52
CA VAL A 69 -8.97 -6.11 4.65
C VAL A 69 -10.02 -6.38 3.59
N LEU A 70 -9.67 -6.18 2.33
CA LEU A 70 -10.57 -6.45 1.21
C LEU A 70 -10.55 -7.94 0.87
N SER A 71 -11.70 -8.57 0.92
CA SER A 71 -11.88 -9.98 0.64
C SER A 71 -13.26 -10.25 0.06
N SER A 72 -13.36 -11.18 -0.89
CA SER A 72 -14.65 -11.71 -1.35
C SER A 72 -15.37 -12.54 -0.28
N ASN A 73 -14.63 -13.03 0.71
CA ASN A 73 -15.13 -13.81 1.86
C ASN A 73 -14.75 -13.13 3.18
N PRO A 74 -15.41 -12.01 3.56
CA PRO A 74 -15.03 -11.26 4.76
C PRO A 74 -15.06 -12.09 6.06
N SER A 75 -15.92 -13.08 6.16
CA SER A 75 -16.03 -13.96 7.33
C SER A 75 -14.81 -14.85 7.57
N GLU A 76 -13.94 -15.03 6.58
CA GLU A 76 -12.70 -15.81 6.70
C GLU A 76 -11.54 -14.99 7.28
N ILE A 77 -11.69 -13.68 7.39
CA ILE A 77 -10.66 -12.81 7.93
C ILE A 77 -10.77 -12.77 9.46
N ILE A 78 -9.70 -13.18 10.13
CA ILE A 78 -9.60 -13.18 11.59
C ILE A 78 -8.59 -12.13 12.01
N ALA A 79 -9.06 -11.12 12.75
CA ALA A 79 -8.20 -10.07 13.26
C ALA A 79 -7.26 -10.62 14.34
N PRO A 80 -5.98 -10.23 14.35
CA PRO A 80 -5.09 -10.54 15.48
C PRO A 80 -5.57 -9.89 16.77
N ASP A 81 -5.20 -10.49 17.91
CA ASP A 81 -5.53 -9.93 19.22
C ASP A 81 -5.00 -8.51 19.36
N GLY A 82 -5.87 -7.61 19.81
CA GLY A 82 -5.53 -6.18 19.98
C GLY A 82 -5.49 -5.34 18.71
N ALA A 83 -5.68 -5.94 17.54
CA ALA A 83 -5.73 -5.20 16.27
C ALA A 83 -7.12 -4.60 16.03
N VAL A 84 -7.16 -3.37 15.52
CA VAL A 84 -8.38 -2.76 14.97
C VAL A 84 -8.46 -3.14 13.50
N CYS A 85 -9.09 -4.27 13.22
CA CYS A 85 -9.10 -4.86 11.89
C CYS A 85 -10.51 -5.36 11.54
N GLU A 86 -10.99 -5.02 10.37
CA GLU A 86 -12.25 -5.52 9.82
C GLU A 86 -12.11 -5.89 8.34
N ALA A 87 -12.96 -6.79 7.90
CA ALA A 87 -13.02 -7.20 6.50
C ALA A 87 -14.17 -6.51 5.77
N MET A 88 -13.92 -6.14 4.52
CA MET A 88 -14.93 -5.62 3.61
C MET A 88 -14.87 -6.29 2.26
N SER A 89 -16.01 -6.38 1.59
CA SER A 89 -16.12 -6.71 0.18
C SER A 89 -16.77 -5.56 -0.59
N GLY A 90 -16.43 -5.45 -1.85
CA GLY A 90 -16.99 -4.44 -2.74
C GLY A 90 -15.95 -3.90 -3.73
N THR A 91 -16.41 -3.07 -4.63
CA THR A 91 -15.56 -2.33 -5.56
C THR A 91 -14.76 -1.24 -4.81
N PRO A 92 -13.63 -0.77 -5.37
CA PRO A 92 -12.89 0.34 -4.78
C PRO A 92 -13.77 1.57 -4.47
N GLN A 93 -14.70 1.91 -5.36
CA GLN A 93 -15.60 3.04 -5.17
C GLN A 93 -16.55 2.81 -3.98
N GLU A 94 -17.12 1.61 -3.84
CA GLU A 94 -18.00 1.28 -2.72
C GLU A 94 -17.24 1.32 -1.39
N ILE A 95 -16.02 0.82 -1.35
CA ILE A 95 -15.15 0.87 -0.16
C ILE A 95 -14.89 2.32 0.26
N VAL A 96 -14.46 3.16 -0.68
CA VAL A 96 -14.19 4.59 -0.42
C VAL A 96 -15.45 5.29 0.10
N THR A 97 -16.61 5.03 -0.51
CA THR A 97 -17.88 5.63 -0.10
C THR A 97 -18.24 5.25 1.35
N ARG A 98 -18.20 3.96 1.68
CA ARG A 98 -18.51 3.49 3.03
C ARG A 98 -17.55 4.05 4.10
N LEU A 99 -16.26 4.15 3.79
CA LEU A 99 -15.28 4.71 4.73
C LEU A 99 -15.44 6.22 4.88
N ALA A 100 -15.78 6.94 3.80
CA ALA A 100 -16.10 8.37 3.85
C ALA A 100 -17.33 8.65 4.72
N GLU A 101 -18.39 7.83 4.63
CA GLU A 101 -19.59 7.92 5.47
C GLU A 101 -19.27 7.74 6.95
N ARG A 102 -18.21 7.02 7.30
CA ARG A 102 -17.69 6.88 8.67
C ARG A 102 -16.81 8.05 9.13
N GLY A 103 -16.65 9.08 8.29
CA GLY A 103 -15.85 10.27 8.58
C GLY A 103 -14.37 10.15 8.28
N MET A 104 -13.92 9.06 7.66
CA MET A 104 -12.54 8.93 7.23
C MET A 104 -12.24 9.86 6.05
N LYS A 105 -11.06 10.47 6.05
CA LYS A 105 -10.66 11.48 5.06
C LYS A 105 -9.41 11.11 4.29
N HIS A 106 -8.56 10.25 4.85
CA HIS A 106 -7.30 9.84 4.22
C HIS A 106 -7.05 8.35 4.43
N LEU A 107 -6.92 7.62 3.33
CA LEU A 107 -6.65 6.18 3.30
C LEU A 107 -5.24 5.89 2.82
N TYR A 108 -4.59 4.91 3.42
CA TYR A 108 -3.38 4.28 2.92
C TYR A 108 -3.76 2.99 2.18
N ILE A 109 -3.54 2.94 0.88
CA ILE A 109 -3.83 1.78 0.04
C ILE A 109 -2.56 0.94 -0.09
N ASP A 110 -2.64 -0.34 0.26
CA ASP A 110 -1.49 -1.24 0.29
C ASP A 110 -1.80 -2.57 -0.44
N GLY A 111 -0.75 -3.12 -1.08
CA GLY A 111 -0.81 -4.35 -1.85
C GLY A 111 -1.03 -4.15 -3.36
N GLY A 112 -0.35 -4.96 -4.17
CA GLY A 112 -0.30 -4.75 -5.63
C GLY A 112 -1.65 -4.75 -6.31
N VAL A 113 -2.44 -5.79 -6.12
CA VAL A 113 -3.77 -5.90 -6.75
C VAL A 113 -4.72 -4.81 -6.24
N THR A 114 -4.66 -4.48 -4.96
CA THR A 114 -5.48 -3.42 -4.37
C THR A 114 -5.10 -2.05 -4.93
N ILE A 115 -3.81 -1.73 -4.96
CA ILE A 115 -3.32 -0.47 -5.54
C ILE A 115 -3.73 -0.36 -7.02
N GLN A 116 -3.55 -1.42 -7.80
CA GLN A 116 -3.93 -1.45 -9.21
C GLN A 116 -5.43 -1.20 -9.41
N GLY A 117 -6.27 -1.83 -8.61
CA GLY A 117 -7.73 -1.62 -8.67
C GLY A 117 -8.14 -0.19 -8.30
N PHE A 118 -7.53 0.40 -7.29
CA PHE A 118 -7.80 1.78 -6.90
C PHE A 118 -7.25 2.80 -7.92
N LEU A 119 -6.11 2.51 -8.56
CA LEU A 119 -5.58 3.33 -9.66
C LEU A 119 -6.52 3.31 -10.87
N GLU A 120 -6.95 2.13 -11.29
CA GLU A 120 -7.87 1.96 -12.42
C GLU A 120 -9.21 2.68 -12.17
N ALA A 121 -9.67 2.68 -10.92
CA ALA A 121 -10.89 3.39 -10.51
C ALA A 121 -10.68 4.91 -10.33
N GLY A 122 -9.47 5.44 -10.52
CA GLY A 122 -9.17 6.87 -10.37
C GLY A 122 -9.25 7.37 -8.92
N LEU A 123 -9.02 6.51 -7.94
CA LEU A 123 -9.23 6.80 -6.53
C LEU A 123 -7.94 7.08 -5.74
N ILE A 124 -6.77 7.06 -6.38
CA ILE A 124 -5.50 7.39 -5.74
C ILE A 124 -5.07 8.79 -6.16
N GLN A 125 -4.69 9.62 -5.19
CA GLN A 125 -4.22 10.98 -5.43
C GLN A 125 -2.72 11.13 -5.29
N ARG A 126 -2.05 10.28 -4.50
CA ARG A 126 -0.62 10.42 -4.23
C ARG A 126 0.10 9.06 -4.16
N LEU A 127 1.29 9.03 -4.74
CA LEU A 127 2.17 7.86 -4.73
C LEU A 127 3.53 8.28 -4.16
N THR A 128 3.98 7.58 -3.12
CA THR A 128 5.36 7.67 -2.62
C THR A 128 5.99 6.30 -2.78
N ILE A 129 6.96 6.21 -3.69
CA ILE A 129 7.58 4.95 -4.07
C ILE A 129 9.07 5.01 -3.73
N THR A 130 9.52 4.08 -2.90
CA THR A 130 10.92 3.92 -2.55
C THR A 130 11.50 2.75 -3.31
N ARG A 131 12.45 3.01 -4.20
CA ARG A 131 13.14 1.98 -4.97
C ARG A 131 14.35 1.47 -4.21
N ILE A 132 14.39 0.16 -4.02
CA ILE A 132 15.50 -0.57 -3.42
C ILE A 132 16.48 -0.95 -4.54
N PRO A 133 17.79 -0.80 -4.35
CA PRO A 133 18.79 -1.06 -5.41
C PRO A 133 19.02 -2.57 -5.58
N VAL A 134 18.00 -3.27 -6.05
CA VAL A 134 18.00 -4.72 -6.32
C VAL A 134 17.09 -5.03 -7.51
N LEU A 135 17.48 -6.01 -8.28
CA LEU A 135 16.66 -6.62 -9.33
C LEU A 135 16.18 -7.99 -8.82
N LEU A 136 14.87 -8.22 -8.80
CA LEU A 136 14.31 -9.50 -8.40
C LEU A 136 14.09 -10.44 -9.59
N GLY A 137 13.85 -9.90 -10.77
CA GLY A 137 13.59 -10.66 -12.00
C GLY A 137 12.19 -11.26 -12.10
N SER A 138 11.55 -11.55 -10.97
CA SER A 138 10.16 -12.02 -10.86
C SER A 138 9.61 -11.64 -9.50
N GLY A 139 8.29 -11.62 -9.35
CA GLY A 139 7.65 -11.28 -8.10
C GLY A 139 6.22 -10.77 -8.29
N ILE A 140 5.70 -10.18 -7.22
CA ILE A 140 4.40 -9.51 -7.23
C ILE A 140 4.64 -8.06 -7.71
N PRO A 141 4.10 -7.66 -8.89
CA PRO A 141 4.34 -6.33 -9.43
C PRO A 141 3.51 -5.26 -8.68
N LEU A 142 4.08 -4.05 -8.55
CA LEU A 142 3.33 -2.90 -8.05
C LEU A 142 2.26 -2.47 -9.05
N PHE A 143 2.62 -2.37 -10.33
CA PHE A 143 1.72 -1.93 -11.39
C PHE A 143 1.35 -3.09 -12.30
N GLY A 144 0.16 -3.00 -12.88
CA GLY A 144 -0.36 -3.99 -13.82
C GLY A 144 -1.00 -3.32 -15.02
N HIS A 145 -1.94 -4.03 -15.64
CA HIS A 145 -2.70 -3.50 -16.76
C HIS A 145 -3.56 -2.31 -16.35
N LEU A 146 -3.59 -1.28 -17.20
CA LEU A 146 -4.49 -0.13 -17.10
C LEU A 146 -5.23 0.01 -18.43
N SER A 147 -6.52 0.35 -18.37
CA SER A 147 -7.35 0.60 -19.56
C SER A 147 -7.00 1.91 -20.26
N HIS A 148 -6.33 2.82 -19.55
CA HIS A 148 -5.90 4.12 -20.05
C HIS A 148 -4.67 4.61 -19.29
N ASP A 149 -3.96 5.60 -19.88
CA ASP A 149 -2.81 6.22 -19.22
C ASP A 149 -3.24 6.98 -17.96
N ILE A 150 -2.48 6.84 -16.88
CA ILE A 150 -2.59 7.68 -15.70
C ILE A 150 -1.41 8.63 -15.67
N ARG A 151 -1.67 9.91 -15.84
CA ARG A 151 -0.63 10.94 -15.85
C ARG A 151 -0.28 11.34 -14.42
N LEU A 152 1.01 11.41 -14.15
CA LEU A 152 1.55 11.79 -12.86
C LEU A 152 2.30 13.13 -12.98
N GLU A 153 2.31 13.87 -11.87
CA GLU A 153 3.16 15.03 -11.68
C GLU A 153 4.20 14.69 -10.62
N HIS A 154 5.46 14.83 -10.98
CA HIS A 154 6.56 14.62 -10.04
C HIS A 154 6.61 15.76 -9.02
N ILE A 155 6.70 15.40 -7.74
CA ILE A 155 6.76 16.34 -6.62
C ILE A 155 8.19 16.45 -6.10
N ALA A 156 8.80 15.33 -5.73
CA ALA A 156 10.13 15.28 -5.14
C ALA A 156 10.80 13.92 -5.35
N THR A 157 12.10 13.92 -5.36
CA THR A 157 12.92 12.69 -5.34
C THR A 157 14.07 12.89 -4.36
N ARG A 158 14.31 11.88 -3.53
CA ARG A 158 15.37 11.90 -2.52
C ARG A 158 16.19 10.62 -2.59
N PRO A 159 17.51 10.71 -2.83
CA PRO A 159 18.43 9.60 -2.63
C PRO A 159 18.84 9.51 -1.17
N TYR A 160 19.11 8.28 -0.71
CA TYR A 160 19.61 7.99 0.63
C TYR A 160 20.98 7.31 0.58
N PRO A 161 21.81 7.44 1.62
CA PRO A 161 23.16 6.85 1.64
C PRO A 161 23.19 5.34 1.41
N SER A 162 22.16 4.60 1.84
CA SER A 162 22.01 3.15 1.61
C SER A 162 21.71 2.77 0.15
N GLY A 163 21.45 3.73 -0.72
CA GLY A 163 21.06 3.51 -2.11
C GLY A 163 19.57 3.51 -2.37
N LEU A 164 18.74 3.72 -1.34
CA LEU A 164 17.30 3.92 -1.53
C LEU A 164 17.06 5.21 -2.31
N VAL A 165 16.11 5.18 -3.25
CA VAL A 165 15.67 6.36 -3.99
C VAL A 165 14.17 6.47 -3.86
N GLN A 166 13.69 7.51 -3.18
CA GLN A 166 12.27 7.74 -2.96
C GLN A 166 11.77 8.86 -3.87
N SER A 167 10.70 8.58 -4.61
CA SER A 167 10.03 9.56 -5.45
C SER A 167 8.57 9.70 -5.06
N GLU A 168 8.09 10.93 -5.06
CA GLU A 168 6.72 11.30 -4.73
C GLU A 168 6.03 11.92 -5.94
N TYR A 169 4.81 11.46 -6.21
CA TYR A 169 4.00 11.89 -7.34
C TYR A 169 2.57 12.21 -6.89
N SER A 170 1.95 13.21 -7.53
CA SER A 170 0.49 13.37 -7.52
C SER A 170 -0.10 12.81 -8.81
N VAL A 171 -1.30 12.24 -8.70
CA VAL A 171 -2.07 11.80 -9.85
C VAL A 171 -2.78 13.00 -10.46
N LYS A 172 -2.57 13.24 -11.76
CA LYS A 172 -3.27 14.30 -12.50
C LYS A 172 -4.73 13.88 -12.77
N LYS A 173 -5.62 14.83 -12.59
CA LYS A 173 -7.03 14.67 -13.00
C LYS A 173 -7.17 14.85 -14.50
#